data_33a7571c316a5abd92b372e700d699ff
#
_entry.id   33a7571c316a5abd92b372e700d699ff
#
_cell.length_a   1.000
_cell.length_b   1.000
_cell.length_c   1.000
_cell.angle_alpha   90.00
_cell.angle_beta   90.00
_cell.angle_gamma   90.00
#
_symmetry.space_group_name_H-M   'P 1'
#
loop_
_entity.id
_entity.type
_entity.pdbx_description
1 polymer ?
#
loop_
_entity_poly.entity_id
_entity_poly.type
_entity_poly.pdbx_seq_one_letter_code
_entity_poly.pdbx_strand_id
1 'polypeptide(L)'
;MHASKISILIAAPALWAGQAFAQPSQPAYSADGLYNLANSYARAGKPGLAVLSYERAALLAPGDPDVNANLAYIRASAHLSEKPRSRFARLIQAMSPTSVAWLGVLGLALVGMGLVARKVASRFLWIANCAILLGVALIALTASNAMLMWPRMHEAIVLIDQTPARVSPALMGDTAFVLREAESVTMTAEHEDFILVRTGGGLSGWVARANLGAVMPPVGGER
;
A
#
# COMPACT_ATOMS: atom_id res chain seq x y z
N MET A 1 -59.89 20.85 50.14
CA MET A 1 -59.63 20.48 48.75
C MET A 1 -58.34 21.17 48.30
N HIS A 2 -57.20 20.51 48.46
CA HIS A 2 -55.89 21.03 48.01
C HIS A 2 -55.48 20.35 46.71
N ALA A 3 -55.42 21.11 45.64
CA ALA A 3 -54.88 20.67 44.37
C ALA A 3 -53.37 20.85 44.37
N SER A 4 -52.65 19.73 44.40
CA SER A 4 -51.18 19.68 44.28
C SER A 4 -50.80 19.90 42.82
N LYS A 5 -50.07 20.98 42.55
CA LYS A 5 -49.47 21.25 41.22
C LYS A 5 -48.17 20.45 41.12
N ILE A 6 -48.17 19.42 40.26
CA ILE A 6 -46.95 18.69 39.89
C ILE A 6 -46.23 19.50 38.81
N SER A 7 -45.10 20.10 39.20
CA SER A 7 -44.20 20.73 38.24
C SER A 7 -43.30 19.68 37.64
N ILE A 8 -43.50 19.37 36.38
CA ILE A 8 -42.63 18.49 35.57
C ILE A 8 -41.42 19.31 35.15
N LEU A 9 -40.27 19.03 35.79
CA LEU A 9 -38.99 19.57 35.39
C LEU A 9 -38.52 18.81 34.14
N ILE A 10 -38.61 19.41 32.97
CA ILE A 10 -38.04 18.86 31.74
C ILE A 10 -36.56 19.20 31.78
N ALA A 11 -35.73 18.20 32.11
CA ALA A 11 -34.28 18.28 31.98
C ALA A 11 -33.95 18.26 30.51
N ALA A 12 -33.42 19.38 29.98
CA ALA A 12 -32.86 19.47 28.64
C ALA A 12 -31.60 18.58 28.58
N PRO A 13 -31.46 17.71 27.57
CA PRO A 13 -30.23 17.01 27.35
C PRO A 13 -29.16 18.02 26.94
N ALA A 14 -28.13 18.18 27.77
CA ALA A 14 -26.93 18.92 27.42
C ALA A 14 -26.32 18.27 26.18
N LEU A 15 -26.35 18.97 25.06
CA LEU A 15 -25.59 18.66 23.84
C LEU A 15 -24.10 18.69 24.20
N TRP A 16 -23.55 17.54 24.55
CA TRP A 16 -22.13 17.30 24.49
C TRP A 16 -21.74 17.33 23.00
N ALA A 17 -21.48 18.52 22.49
CA ALA A 17 -20.70 18.70 21.30
C ALA A 17 -19.30 18.15 21.62
N GLY A 18 -19.11 16.87 21.33
CA GLY A 18 -17.78 16.27 21.31
C GLY A 18 -16.96 17.07 20.32
N GLN A 19 -16.13 17.97 20.85
CA GLN A 19 -15.04 18.53 20.07
C GLN A 19 -14.17 17.32 19.72
N ALA A 20 -14.35 16.81 18.50
CA ALA A 20 -13.36 15.98 17.87
C ALA A 20 -12.08 16.81 17.85
N PHE A 21 -11.22 16.59 18.85
CA PHE A 21 -9.85 17.03 18.77
C PHE A 21 -9.32 16.36 17.50
N ALA A 22 -9.28 17.11 16.40
CA ALA A 22 -8.49 16.75 15.25
C ALA A 22 -7.08 16.56 15.80
N GLN A 23 -6.70 15.31 16.04
CA GLN A 23 -5.30 15.00 16.29
C GLN A 23 -4.55 15.59 15.11
N PRO A 24 -3.52 16.42 15.33
CA PRO A 24 -2.69 16.88 14.25
C PRO A 24 -2.19 15.60 13.56
N SER A 25 -2.78 15.28 12.41
CA SER A 25 -2.31 14.22 11.54
C SER A 25 -0.82 14.50 11.38
N GLN A 26 0.02 13.57 11.81
CA GLN A 26 1.47 13.77 11.69
C GLN A 26 1.74 14.07 10.21
N PRO A 27 2.17 15.28 9.83
CA PRO A 27 2.27 15.67 8.43
C PRO A 27 3.23 14.79 7.63
N ALA A 28 4.05 14.01 8.34
CA ALA A 28 5.02 13.08 7.76
C ALA A 28 4.41 11.86 7.05
N TYR A 29 3.19 11.44 7.38
CA TYR A 29 2.57 10.22 6.83
C TYR A 29 1.32 10.46 5.95
N SER A 30 1.08 11.69 5.52
CA SER A 30 0.09 11.97 4.49
C SER A 30 0.71 11.85 3.09
N ALA A 31 -0.12 11.59 2.08
CA ALA A 31 0.36 11.55 0.69
C ALA A 31 1.06 12.86 0.31
N ASP A 32 0.46 14.01 0.65
CA ASP A 32 1.03 15.34 0.39
C ASP A 32 2.32 15.59 1.18
N GLY A 33 2.39 15.14 2.44
CA GLY A 33 3.59 15.25 3.27
C GLY A 33 4.76 14.45 2.68
N LEU A 34 4.50 13.21 2.27
CA LEU A 34 5.49 12.35 1.62
C LEU A 34 5.89 12.88 0.23
N TYR A 35 4.96 13.43 -0.53
CA TYR A 35 5.25 14.10 -1.81
C TYR A 35 6.18 15.32 -1.63
N ASN A 36 5.89 16.18 -0.66
CA ASN A 36 6.73 17.33 -0.36
C ASN A 36 8.11 16.92 0.15
N LEU A 37 8.18 15.90 0.98
CA LEU A 37 9.44 15.32 1.45
C LEU A 37 10.26 14.76 0.28
N ALA A 38 9.64 14.01 -0.63
CA ALA A 38 10.26 13.48 -1.83
C ALA A 38 10.85 14.60 -2.71
N ASN A 39 10.08 15.68 -2.93
CA ASN A 39 10.54 16.86 -3.65
C ASN A 39 11.77 17.51 -2.97
N SER A 40 11.81 17.54 -1.65
CA SER A 40 12.96 18.08 -0.90
C SER A 40 14.21 17.23 -1.08
N TYR A 41 14.07 15.89 -1.00
CA TYR A 41 15.18 14.95 -1.23
C TYR A 41 15.68 15.01 -2.68
N ALA A 42 14.77 15.11 -3.65
CA ALA A 42 15.14 15.25 -5.07
C ALA A 42 16.00 16.51 -5.31
N ARG A 43 15.59 17.65 -4.73
CA ARG A 43 16.38 18.91 -4.79
C ARG A 43 17.71 18.82 -4.05
N ALA A 44 17.76 18.03 -2.99
CA ALA A 44 18.99 17.79 -2.23
C ALA A 44 19.96 16.77 -2.89
N GLY A 45 19.64 16.25 -4.08
CA GLY A 45 20.45 15.27 -4.79
C GLY A 45 20.49 13.89 -4.10
N LYS A 46 19.42 13.50 -3.41
CA LYS A 46 19.25 12.20 -2.73
C LYS A 46 18.18 11.35 -3.41
N PRO A 47 18.45 10.77 -4.59
CA PRO A 47 17.44 10.09 -5.39
C PRO A 47 16.85 8.87 -4.69
N GLY A 48 17.62 8.12 -3.89
CA GLY A 48 17.11 6.96 -3.15
C GLY A 48 16.01 7.33 -2.16
N LEU A 49 16.23 8.38 -1.35
CA LEU A 49 15.22 8.88 -0.40
C LEU A 49 14.03 9.53 -1.12
N ALA A 50 14.27 10.19 -2.26
CA ALA A 50 13.21 10.76 -3.07
C ALA A 50 12.29 9.68 -3.63
N VAL A 51 12.84 8.63 -4.26
CA VAL A 51 12.08 7.51 -4.79
C VAL A 51 11.31 6.79 -3.69
N LEU A 52 11.95 6.52 -2.53
CA LEU A 52 11.27 5.91 -1.39
C LEU A 52 10.06 6.72 -0.93
N SER A 53 10.21 8.04 -0.80
CA SER A 53 9.13 8.93 -0.35
C SER A 53 8.00 9.04 -1.39
N TYR A 54 8.32 9.10 -2.69
CA TYR A 54 7.32 9.05 -3.75
C TYR A 54 6.59 7.71 -3.82
N GLU A 55 7.28 6.57 -3.66
CA GLU A 55 6.62 5.26 -3.62
C GLU A 55 5.66 5.14 -2.44
N ARG A 56 6.04 5.65 -1.27
CA ARG A 56 5.17 5.73 -0.10
C ARG A 56 3.97 6.66 -0.34
N ALA A 57 4.17 7.81 -0.99
CA ALA A 57 3.07 8.70 -1.38
C ALA A 57 2.11 8.00 -2.36
N ALA A 58 2.64 7.28 -3.34
CA ALA A 58 1.86 6.51 -4.31
C ALA A 58 1.06 5.35 -3.69
N LEU A 59 1.49 4.80 -2.55
CA LEU A 59 0.69 3.83 -1.78
C LEU A 59 -0.53 4.47 -1.12
N LEU A 60 -0.39 5.72 -0.65
CA LEU A 60 -1.47 6.46 0.02
C LEU A 60 -2.43 7.12 -0.97
N ALA A 61 -1.91 7.62 -2.11
CA ALA A 61 -2.68 8.22 -3.20
C ALA A 61 -2.40 7.50 -4.54
N PRO A 62 -2.93 6.28 -4.73
CA PRO A 62 -2.72 5.53 -5.95
C PRO A 62 -3.35 6.28 -7.15
N GLY A 63 -2.57 6.51 -8.18
CA GLY A 63 -3.06 7.18 -9.39
C GLY A 63 -2.90 8.70 -9.40
N ASP A 64 -2.31 9.30 -8.36
CA ASP A 64 -1.95 10.71 -8.37
C ASP A 64 -0.98 10.99 -9.53
N PRO A 65 -1.34 11.89 -10.48
CA PRO A 65 -0.54 12.13 -11.67
C PRO A 65 0.79 12.80 -11.36
N ASP A 66 0.84 13.69 -10.36
CA ASP A 66 2.03 14.45 -10.01
C ASP A 66 3.07 13.56 -9.33
N VAL A 67 2.63 12.69 -8.40
CA VAL A 67 3.47 11.68 -7.77
C VAL A 67 4.07 10.75 -8.81
N ASN A 68 3.24 10.23 -9.73
CA ASN A 68 3.68 9.29 -10.75
C ASN A 68 4.65 9.95 -11.77
N ALA A 69 4.38 11.19 -12.18
CA ALA A 69 5.24 11.93 -13.11
C ALA A 69 6.63 12.21 -12.51
N ASN A 70 6.66 12.68 -11.26
CA ASN A 70 7.91 12.98 -10.57
C ASN A 70 8.72 11.71 -10.27
N LEU A 71 8.06 10.63 -9.87
CA LEU A 71 8.70 9.32 -9.67
C LEU A 71 9.35 8.81 -10.98
N ALA A 72 8.62 8.89 -12.09
CA ALA A 72 9.16 8.51 -13.39
C ALA A 72 10.34 9.39 -13.81
N TYR A 73 10.26 10.69 -13.56
CA TYR A 73 11.34 11.64 -13.85
C TYR A 73 12.63 11.32 -13.06
N ILE A 74 12.51 11.10 -11.73
CA ILE A 74 13.68 10.76 -10.89
C ILE A 74 14.29 9.43 -11.32
N ARG A 75 13.49 8.42 -11.62
CA ARG A 75 13.98 7.12 -12.11
C ARG A 75 14.70 7.22 -13.45
N ALA A 76 14.14 8.00 -14.37
CA ALA A 76 14.76 8.26 -15.68
C ALA A 76 16.11 8.99 -15.51
N SER A 77 16.17 10.00 -14.64
CA SER A 77 17.40 10.76 -14.37
C SER A 77 18.49 9.90 -13.72
N ALA A 78 18.12 8.90 -12.92
CA ALA A 78 19.02 7.93 -12.30
C ALA A 78 19.37 6.75 -13.25
N HIS A 79 18.93 6.78 -14.51
CA HIS A 79 19.11 5.70 -15.50
C HIS A 79 18.60 4.33 -15.01
N LEU A 80 17.56 4.33 -14.19
CA LEU A 80 16.92 3.11 -13.71
C LEU A 80 15.86 2.65 -14.70
N SER A 81 15.94 1.41 -15.13
CA SER A 81 14.92 0.83 -16.00
C SER A 81 13.62 0.61 -15.26
N GLU A 82 12.56 1.34 -15.62
CA GLU A 82 11.21 0.98 -15.20
C GLU A 82 10.78 -0.33 -15.87
N LYS A 83 10.34 -1.29 -15.07
CA LYS A 83 9.59 -2.41 -15.63
C LYS A 83 8.26 -1.87 -16.18
N PRO A 84 7.97 -2.05 -17.48
CA PRO A 84 6.72 -1.58 -18.06
C PRO A 84 5.56 -2.30 -17.37
N ARG A 85 4.79 -1.53 -16.57
CA ARG A 85 3.55 -2.05 -15.94
C ARG A 85 2.48 -2.18 -17.00
N SER A 86 1.80 -3.33 -17.08
CA SER A 86 0.68 -3.52 -17.99
C SER A 86 -0.41 -2.46 -17.71
N ARG A 87 -1.18 -2.07 -18.77
CA ARG A 87 -2.30 -1.14 -18.61
C ARG A 87 -3.32 -1.65 -17.56
N PHE A 88 -3.53 -2.96 -17.54
CA PHE A 88 -4.40 -3.62 -16.58
C PHE A 88 -3.87 -3.51 -15.14
N ALA A 89 -2.59 -3.74 -14.89
CA ALA A 89 -1.97 -3.57 -13.58
C ALA A 89 -2.08 -2.12 -13.08
N ARG A 90 -1.90 -1.13 -13.98
CA ARG A 90 -2.08 0.30 -13.63
C ARG A 90 -3.51 0.62 -13.24
N LEU A 91 -4.49 0.12 -13.98
CA LEU A 91 -5.91 0.33 -13.68
C LEU A 91 -6.30 -0.26 -12.31
N ILE A 92 -5.89 -1.50 -12.04
CA ILE A 92 -6.18 -2.17 -10.76
C ILE A 92 -5.48 -1.45 -9.60
N GLN A 93 -4.24 -1.03 -9.78
CA GLN A 93 -3.45 -0.33 -8.76
C GLN A 93 -3.93 1.11 -8.50
N ALA A 94 -4.67 1.72 -9.41
CA ALA A 94 -5.30 3.01 -9.21
C ALA A 94 -6.54 2.96 -8.27
N MET A 95 -7.04 1.76 -7.97
CA MET A 95 -8.17 1.59 -7.04
C MET A 95 -7.67 1.69 -5.59
N SER A 96 -8.40 2.43 -4.76
CA SER A 96 -8.07 2.49 -3.33
C SER A 96 -8.22 1.13 -2.66
N PRO A 97 -7.38 0.78 -1.68
CA PRO A 97 -7.49 -0.49 -0.95
C PRO A 97 -8.87 -0.72 -0.33
N THR A 98 -9.48 0.35 0.16
CA THR A 98 -10.84 0.33 0.73
C THR A 98 -11.89 -0.06 -0.31
N SER A 99 -11.83 0.52 -1.52
CA SER A 99 -12.76 0.18 -2.61
C SER A 99 -12.61 -1.28 -3.03
N VAL A 100 -11.39 -1.78 -3.12
CA VAL A 100 -11.11 -3.19 -3.44
C VAL A 100 -11.68 -4.12 -2.37
N ALA A 101 -11.53 -3.78 -1.08
CA ALA A 101 -12.09 -4.57 0.01
C ALA A 101 -13.63 -4.65 -0.07
N TRP A 102 -14.30 -3.52 -0.33
CA TRP A 102 -15.76 -3.49 -0.50
C TRP A 102 -16.24 -4.29 -1.70
N LEU A 103 -15.50 -4.30 -2.81
CA LEU A 103 -15.81 -5.17 -3.96
C LEU A 103 -15.73 -6.66 -3.59
N GLY A 104 -14.75 -7.05 -2.78
CA GLY A 104 -14.63 -8.41 -2.26
C GLY A 104 -15.82 -8.81 -1.37
N VAL A 105 -16.23 -7.93 -0.45
CA VAL A 105 -17.39 -8.14 0.43
C VAL A 105 -18.67 -8.26 -0.40
N LEU A 106 -18.87 -7.39 -1.38
CA LEU A 106 -20.01 -7.45 -2.30
C LEU A 106 -20.02 -8.76 -3.09
N GLY A 107 -18.86 -9.18 -3.59
CA GLY A 107 -18.71 -10.46 -4.29
C GLY A 107 -19.14 -11.63 -3.44
N LEU A 108 -18.69 -11.68 -2.18
CA LEU A 108 -19.06 -12.73 -1.23
C LEU A 108 -20.57 -12.75 -0.94
N ALA A 109 -21.15 -11.57 -0.75
CA ALA A 109 -22.59 -11.42 -0.53
C ALA A 109 -23.42 -11.91 -1.74
N LEU A 110 -23.00 -11.58 -2.97
CA LEU A 110 -23.67 -12.04 -4.19
C LEU A 110 -23.60 -13.56 -4.36
N VAL A 111 -22.44 -14.16 -4.09
CA VAL A 111 -22.31 -15.63 -4.11
C VAL A 111 -23.21 -16.27 -3.07
N GLY A 112 -23.17 -15.80 -1.82
CA GLY A 112 -24.01 -16.33 -0.74
C GLY A 112 -25.50 -16.22 -1.05
N MET A 113 -25.93 -15.04 -1.50
CA MET A 113 -27.33 -14.79 -1.85
C MET A 113 -27.79 -15.62 -3.06
N GLY A 114 -26.93 -15.77 -4.07
CA GLY A 114 -27.20 -16.62 -5.21
C GLY A 114 -27.36 -18.11 -4.85
N LEU A 115 -26.52 -18.62 -3.95
CA LEU A 115 -26.61 -19.99 -3.46
C LEU A 115 -27.90 -20.25 -2.68
N VAL A 116 -28.31 -19.30 -1.82
CA VAL A 116 -29.59 -19.38 -1.09
C VAL A 116 -30.76 -19.31 -2.07
N ALA A 117 -30.75 -18.37 -3.02
CA ALA A 117 -31.82 -18.21 -4.02
C ALA A 117 -32.01 -19.49 -4.86
N ARG A 118 -30.95 -20.21 -5.21
CA ARG A 118 -31.06 -21.52 -5.90
C ARG A 118 -31.80 -22.56 -5.11
N LYS A 119 -31.74 -22.52 -3.78
CA LYS A 119 -32.46 -23.47 -2.90
C LYS A 119 -33.92 -23.12 -2.70
N VAL A 120 -34.24 -21.81 -2.63
CA VAL A 120 -35.55 -21.31 -2.26
C VAL A 120 -36.43 -21.05 -3.47
N ALA A 121 -35.87 -20.58 -4.57
CA ALA A 121 -36.62 -20.06 -5.71
C ALA A 121 -36.14 -20.67 -7.03
N SER A 122 -36.55 -21.90 -7.31
CA SER A 122 -36.21 -22.61 -8.57
C SER A 122 -36.67 -21.88 -9.84
N ARG A 123 -37.65 -21.00 -9.73
CA ARG A 123 -38.17 -20.17 -10.84
C ARG A 123 -37.15 -19.15 -11.35
N PHE A 124 -36.16 -18.73 -10.54
CA PHE A 124 -35.19 -17.68 -10.86
C PHE A 124 -33.76 -18.19 -10.92
N LEU A 125 -33.56 -19.45 -11.26
CA LEU A 125 -32.24 -20.08 -11.32
C LEU A 125 -31.22 -19.32 -12.18
N TRP A 126 -31.68 -18.71 -13.29
CA TRP A 126 -30.77 -17.95 -14.15
C TRP A 126 -30.23 -16.69 -13.45
N ILE A 127 -31.09 -15.96 -12.69
CA ILE A 127 -30.70 -14.79 -11.92
C ILE A 127 -29.71 -15.18 -10.83
N ALA A 128 -30.01 -16.28 -10.12
CA ALA A 128 -29.13 -16.81 -9.09
C ALA A 128 -27.75 -17.19 -9.65
N ASN A 129 -27.69 -17.80 -10.84
CA ASN A 129 -26.45 -18.13 -11.51
C ASN A 129 -25.67 -16.89 -11.95
N CYS A 130 -26.37 -15.87 -12.49
CA CYS A 130 -25.74 -14.60 -12.84
C CYS A 130 -25.14 -13.90 -11.60
N ALA A 131 -25.86 -13.89 -10.47
CA ALA A 131 -25.36 -13.33 -9.23
C ALA A 131 -24.11 -14.07 -8.71
N ILE A 132 -24.09 -15.40 -8.77
CA ILE A 132 -22.91 -16.21 -8.40
C ILE A 132 -21.72 -15.89 -9.31
N LEU A 133 -21.94 -15.88 -10.64
CA LEU A 133 -20.87 -15.60 -11.60
C LEU A 133 -20.28 -14.20 -11.40
N LEU A 134 -21.15 -13.19 -11.21
CA LEU A 134 -20.70 -11.84 -10.92
C LEU A 134 -19.94 -11.77 -9.61
N GLY A 135 -20.42 -12.42 -8.57
CA GLY A 135 -19.76 -12.47 -7.27
C GLY A 135 -18.38 -13.14 -7.34
N VAL A 136 -18.25 -14.26 -8.06
CA VAL A 136 -16.98 -14.94 -8.30
C VAL A 136 -16.02 -14.03 -9.09
N ALA A 137 -16.50 -13.30 -10.10
CA ALA A 137 -15.68 -12.36 -10.87
C ALA A 137 -15.15 -11.22 -9.98
N LEU A 138 -15.95 -10.68 -9.08
CA LEU A 138 -15.52 -9.65 -8.12
C LEU A 138 -14.49 -10.18 -7.13
N ILE A 139 -14.65 -11.39 -6.63
CA ILE A 139 -13.68 -12.05 -5.75
C ILE A 139 -12.36 -12.28 -6.50
N ALA A 140 -12.42 -12.76 -7.73
CA ALA A 140 -11.24 -12.98 -8.56
C ALA A 140 -10.49 -11.66 -8.83
N LEU A 141 -11.21 -10.55 -9.08
CA LEU A 141 -10.63 -9.22 -9.24
C LEU A 141 -9.92 -8.77 -7.94
N THR A 142 -10.54 -8.97 -6.78
CA THR A 142 -9.95 -8.64 -5.48
C THR A 142 -8.70 -9.47 -5.20
N ALA A 143 -8.74 -10.77 -5.47
CA ALA A 143 -7.59 -11.66 -5.34
C ALA A 143 -6.43 -11.28 -6.29
N SER A 144 -6.76 -10.91 -7.53
CA SER A 144 -5.77 -10.42 -8.49
C SER A 144 -5.09 -9.13 -8.02
N ASN A 145 -5.87 -8.20 -7.43
CA ASN A 145 -5.29 -6.98 -6.84
C ASN A 145 -4.33 -7.32 -5.69
N ALA A 146 -4.72 -8.20 -4.77
CA ALA A 146 -3.87 -8.63 -3.66
C ALA A 146 -2.57 -9.29 -4.17
N MET A 147 -2.65 -10.12 -5.19
CA MET A 147 -1.48 -10.78 -5.80
C MET A 147 -0.54 -9.77 -6.49
N LEU A 148 -1.08 -8.72 -7.12
CA LEU A 148 -0.29 -7.65 -7.73
C LEU A 148 0.32 -6.70 -6.69
N MET A 149 -0.30 -6.57 -5.51
CA MET A 149 0.21 -5.76 -4.40
C MET A 149 1.27 -6.50 -3.56
N TRP A 150 1.26 -7.84 -3.56
CA TRP A 150 2.19 -8.64 -2.76
C TRP A 150 3.67 -8.29 -2.97
N PRO A 151 4.20 -8.12 -4.21
CA PRO A 151 5.58 -7.72 -4.43
C PRO A 151 5.91 -6.33 -3.87
N ARG A 152 4.93 -5.40 -3.87
CA ARG A 152 5.12 -4.04 -3.33
C ARG A 152 5.26 -4.02 -1.82
N MET A 153 4.63 -4.96 -1.12
CA MET A 153 4.74 -5.10 0.34
C MET A 153 6.14 -5.52 0.77
N HIS A 154 6.90 -6.14 -0.14
CA HIS A 154 8.27 -6.59 0.07
C HIS A 154 9.29 -5.77 -0.73
N GLU A 155 8.86 -4.65 -1.31
CA GLU A 155 9.74 -3.77 -2.06
C GLU A 155 10.53 -2.87 -1.12
N ALA A 156 11.83 -2.74 -1.41
CA ALA A 156 12.71 -1.78 -0.77
C ALA A 156 13.49 -0.99 -1.81
N ILE A 157 13.87 0.21 -1.44
CA ILE A 157 14.68 1.12 -2.26
C ILE A 157 16.08 1.19 -1.68
N VAL A 158 17.08 1.08 -2.54
CA VAL A 158 18.48 1.27 -2.18
C VAL A 158 18.72 2.75 -1.91
N LEU A 159 19.22 3.08 -0.71
CA LEU A 159 19.38 4.46 -0.24
C LEU A 159 20.77 5.04 -0.50
N ILE A 160 21.76 4.18 -0.72
CA ILE A 160 23.17 4.57 -0.85
C ILE A 160 23.70 4.00 -2.17
N ASP A 161 24.38 4.86 -2.93
CA ASP A 161 25.03 4.42 -4.17
C ASP A 161 26.15 3.41 -3.91
N GLN A 162 26.43 2.56 -4.90
CA GLN A 162 27.46 1.52 -4.80
C GLN A 162 27.26 0.56 -3.62
N THR A 163 26.00 0.28 -3.25
CA THR A 163 25.68 -0.65 -2.15
C THR A 163 26.05 -2.07 -2.52
N PRO A 164 26.98 -2.74 -1.78
CA PRO A 164 27.39 -4.10 -2.08
C PRO A 164 26.29 -5.11 -1.70
N ALA A 165 25.90 -5.94 -2.64
CA ALA A 165 25.11 -7.14 -2.40
C ALA A 165 26.05 -8.34 -2.25
N ARG A 166 26.03 -9.00 -1.10
CA ARG A 166 27.00 -10.01 -0.69
C ARG A 166 26.46 -11.41 -0.88
N VAL A 167 27.36 -12.39 -1.00
CA VAL A 167 27.01 -13.81 -1.10
C VAL A 167 26.49 -14.33 0.26
N SER A 168 27.02 -13.83 1.38
CA SER A 168 26.65 -14.24 2.73
C SER A 168 26.25 -13.03 3.59
N PRO A 169 25.42 -13.23 4.64
CA PRO A 169 25.01 -12.17 5.57
C PRO A 169 26.14 -11.84 6.57
N ALA A 170 27.26 -11.34 6.06
CA ALA A 170 28.41 -10.97 6.86
C ALA A 170 29.10 -9.73 6.30
N LEU A 171 29.63 -8.89 7.18
CA LEU A 171 30.33 -7.65 6.79
C LEU A 171 31.57 -7.91 5.94
N MET A 172 32.24 -9.04 6.13
CA MET A 172 33.44 -9.47 5.40
C MET A 172 33.15 -10.44 4.24
N GLY A 173 31.83 -10.67 3.94
CA GLY A 173 31.44 -11.57 2.84
C GLY A 173 31.80 -11.00 1.46
N ASP A 174 32.09 -11.88 0.51
CA ASP A 174 32.38 -11.50 -0.88
C ASP A 174 31.20 -10.75 -1.50
N THR A 175 31.52 -9.71 -2.28
CA THR A 175 30.51 -8.95 -3.04
C THR A 175 30.13 -9.73 -4.30
N ALA A 176 28.85 -10.09 -4.42
CA ALA A 176 28.32 -10.75 -5.60
C ALA A 176 28.06 -9.75 -6.74
N PHE A 177 27.49 -8.61 -6.41
CA PHE A 177 27.22 -7.49 -7.31
C PHE A 177 27.01 -6.20 -6.53
N VAL A 178 26.88 -5.09 -7.23
CA VAL A 178 26.69 -3.77 -6.63
C VAL A 178 25.37 -3.19 -7.09
N LEU A 179 24.62 -2.61 -6.16
CA LEU A 179 23.35 -1.93 -6.39
C LEU A 179 23.56 -0.42 -6.49
N ARG A 180 22.73 0.21 -7.32
CA ARG A 180 22.74 1.68 -7.47
C ARG A 180 21.73 2.31 -6.51
N GLU A 181 21.99 3.56 -6.14
CA GLU A 181 20.99 4.35 -5.40
C GLU A 181 19.67 4.44 -6.18
N ALA A 182 18.57 4.48 -5.47
CA ALA A 182 17.19 4.48 -5.98
C ALA A 182 16.74 3.19 -6.71
N GLU A 183 17.58 2.16 -6.80
CA GLU A 183 17.19 0.88 -7.38
C GLU A 183 16.15 0.17 -6.50
N SER A 184 15.09 -0.35 -7.13
CA SER A 184 14.05 -1.14 -6.44
C SER A 184 14.46 -2.59 -6.36
N VAL A 185 14.40 -3.17 -5.16
CA VAL A 185 14.69 -4.57 -4.89
C VAL A 185 13.55 -5.21 -4.10
N THR A 186 13.40 -6.52 -4.20
CA THR A 186 12.41 -7.27 -3.42
C THR A 186 13.10 -7.95 -2.24
N MET A 187 12.66 -7.69 -1.03
CA MET A 187 13.11 -8.35 0.18
C MET A 187 12.56 -9.78 0.21
N THR A 188 13.41 -10.77 0.43
CA THR A 188 13.02 -12.20 0.43
C THR A 188 13.28 -12.92 1.74
N ALA A 189 14.31 -12.54 2.48
CA ALA A 189 14.62 -13.08 3.80
C ALA A 189 15.38 -12.03 4.63
N GLU A 190 15.35 -12.20 5.95
CA GLU A 190 16.06 -11.34 6.89
C GLU A 190 16.97 -12.19 7.78
N HIS A 191 18.16 -11.70 8.06
CA HIS A 191 19.11 -12.32 8.97
C HIS A 191 19.89 -11.23 9.70
N GLU A 192 19.62 -11.04 10.98
CA GLU A 192 20.22 -9.96 11.81
C GLU A 192 20.11 -8.59 11.13
N ASP A 193 21.25 -7.97 10.84
CA ASP A 193 21.37 -6.66 10.18
C ASP A 193 21.40 -6.74 8.64
N PHE A 194 21.16 -7.91 8.06
CA PHE A 194 21.17 -8.13 6.63
C PHE A 194 19.80 -8.56 6.10
N ILE A 195 19.49 -8.12 4.90
CA ILE A 195 18.29 -8.50 4.15
C ILE A 195 18.72 -9.14 2.83
N LEU A 196 18.22 -10.33 2.57
CA LEU A 196 18.38 -10.96 1.27
C LEU A 196 17.46 -10.27 0.28
N VAL A 197 18.02 -9.64 -0.72
CA VAL A 197 17.26 -8.92 -1.74
C VAL A 197 17.37 -9.63 -3.08
N ARG A 198 16.33 -9.46 -3.90
CA ARG A 198 16.31 -9.90 -5.30
C ARG A 198 16.10 -8.68 -6.19
N THR A 199 16.96 -8.51 -7.18
CA THR A 199 16.86 -7.44 -8.18
C THR A 199 15.79 -7.78 -9.23
N GLY A 200 15.37 -6.79 -9.99
CA GLY A 200 14.50 -6.98 -11.15
C GLY A 200 15.08 -7.90 -12.23
N GLY A 201 16.40 -8.04 -12.30
CA GLY A 201 17.11 -8.97 -13.19
C GLY A 201 17.21 -10.40 -12.67
N GLY A 202 16.71 -10.68 -11.44
CA GLY A 202 16.73 -12.02 -10.84
C GLY A 202 17.99 -12.34 -10.01
N LEU A 203 18.95 -11.43 -9.91
CA LEU A 203 20.11 -11.59 -9.04
C LEU A 203 19.69 -11.48 -7.57
N SER A 204 20.28 -12.30 -6.71
CA SER A 204 20.00 -12.27 -5.26
C SER A 204 21.28 -12.09 -4.47
N GLY A 205 21.23 -11.29 -3.40
CA GLY A 205 22.39 -11.04 -2.53
C GLY A 205 21.97 -10.41 -1.21
N TRP A 206 22.84 -10.51 -0.21
CA TRP A 206 22.64 -9.96 1.11
C TRP A 206 23.10 -8.50 1.17
N VAL A 207 22.24 -7.62 1.63
CA VAL A 207 22.48 -6.17 1.74
C VAL A 207 22.26 -5.76 3.19
N ALA A 208 23.09 -4.86 3.70
CA ALA A 208 22.92 -4.32 5.05
C ALA A 208 21.57 -3.57 5.13
N ARG A 209 20.80 -3.83 6.17
CA ARG A 209 19.48 -3.21 6.42
C ARG A 209 19.54 -1.67 6.39
N ALA A 210 20.60 -1.08 6.91
CA ALA A 210 20.79 0.36 6.95
C ALA A 210 20.87 1.02 5.55
N ASN A 211 21.18 0.25 4.50
CA ASN A 211 21.29 0.75 3.13
C ASN A 211 19.98 0.61 2.34
N LEU A 212 18.91 0.10 2.98
CA LEU A 212 17.62 -0.17 2.36
C LEU A 212 16.51 0.60 3.05
N GLY A 213 15.61 1.16 2.28
CA GLY A 213 14.37 1.74 2.74
C GLY A 213 13.18 0.89 2.33
N ALA A 214 12.50 0.22 3.25
CA ALA A 214 11.28 -0.50 2.94
C ALA A 214 10.18 0.47 2.47
N VAL A 215 9.53 0.17 1.34
CA VAL A 215 8.44 0.99 0.81
C VAL A 215 7.25 0.95 1.78
N MET A 216 6.91 -0.24 2.27
CA MET A 216 5.95 -0.39 3.35
C MET A 216 6.72 -0.53 4.66
N PRO A 217 6.61 0.45 5.60
CA PRO A 217 7.31 0.33 6.88
C PRO A 217 6.79 -0.89 7.64
N PRO A 218 7.66 -1.61 8.37
CA PRO A 218 7.23 -2.73 9.20
C PRO A 218 6.21 -2.24 10.23
N VAL A 219 5.18 -3.05 10.47
CA VAL A 219 4.16 -2.79 11.49
C VAL A 219 4.86 -2.87 12.86
N GLY A 220 5.31 -1.73 13.38
CA GLY A 220 6.01 -1.72 14.68
C GLY A 220 6.95 -0.53 14.89
N GLY A 221 7.02 0.42 13.99
CA GLY A 221 7.75 1.67 14.17
C GLY A 221 9.27 1.52 14.11
N GLU A 222 9.89 2.42 13.41
CA GLU A 222 11.33 2.69 13.54
C GLU A 222 11.61 2.98 15.04
N ARG A 223 12.33 2.07 15.69
CA ARG A 223 12.97 2.34 16.97
C ARG A 223 14.39 2.82 16.72
#